data_c1348238c54fe9b6d599dca9b6d94065
#
_entry.id   c1348238c54fe9b6d599dca9b6d94065
#
_cell.length_a   1.000
_cell.length_b   1.000
_cell.length_c   1.000
_cell.angle_alpha   90.00
_cell.angle_beta   90.00
_cell.angle_gamma   90.00
#
_symmetry.space_group_name_H-M   'P 1'
#
loop_
_entity.id
_entity.type
_entity.pdbx_description
1 polymer ?
#
loop_
_entity_poly.entity_id
_entity_poly.type
_entity_poly.pdbx_seq_one_letter_code
_entity_poly.pdbx_strand_id
1 'polypeptide(L)'
;MKKKLLMLVAVVAMTVVAANAQPRAIGVNLGSGLGVSYQHGFGESNMLDIDVHVPVFGWGVGGIVTYDWIDPFGTQIPWDNKGEWHWALGVGAAGGIYGFSNPDWYVGVAGHVGVAYDFWFPLELSVDWRPNFGVVGWNAAHDGGVGFNLNGLYDGVTIGVRYLFNQN
;
A
#
# COMPACT_ATOMS: atom_id res chain seq x y z
N MET A 1 14.94 26.57 0.02
CA MET A 1 15.61 25.78 -1.05
C MET A 1 15.48 24.27 -0.81
N LYS A 2 15.72 23.72 0.38
CA LYS A 2 15.64 22.26 0.67
C LYS A 2 14.29 21.62 0.35
N LYS A 3 13.15 22.28 0.64
CA LYS A 3 11.80 21.75 0.34
C LYS A 3 11.52 21.63 -1.17
N LYS A 4 12.00 22.58 -1.99
CA LYS A 4 11.85 22.52 -3.46
C LYS A 4 12.73 21.44 -4.06
N LEU A 5 13.92 21.20 -3.51
CA LEU A 5 14.81 20.12 -3.93
C LEU A 5 14.19 18.74 -3.62
N LEU A 6 13.59 18.58 -2.43
CA LEU A 6 12.92 17.34 -2.04
C LEU A 6 11.72 17.03 -2.94
N MET A 7 10.90 18.05 -3.27
CA MET A 7 9.81 17.89 -4.25
C MET A 7 10.34 17.51 -5.65
N LEU A 8 11.43 18.14 -6.08
CA LEU A 8 12.03 17.83 -7.38
C LEU A 8 12.54 16.38 -7.42
N VAL A 9 13.22 15.94 -6.36
CA VAL A 9 13.71 14.55 -6.23
C VAL A 9 12.54 13.55 -6.21
N ALA A 10 11.46 13.86 -5.49
CA ALA A 10 10.26 13.01 -5.48
C ALA A 10 9.60 12.94 -6.86
N VAL A 11 9.47 14.06 -7.57
CA VAL A 11 8.91 14.10 -8.93
C VAL A 11 9.81 13.35 -9.92
N VAL A 12 11.13 13.54 -9.84
CA VAL A 12 12.09 12.82 -10.70
C VAL A 12 12.08 11.33 -10.39
N ALA A 13 12.02 10.94 -9.12
CA ALA A 13 11.89 9.52 -8.73
C ALA A 13 10.62 8.90 -9.31
N MET A 14 9.47 9.60 -9.21
CA MET A 14 8.21 9.13 -9.80
C MET A 14 8.27 9.04 -11.33
N THR A 15 8.94 9.96 -12.02
CA THR A 15 9.06 9.92 -13.48
C THR A 15 10.00 8.83 -13.98
N VAL A 16 11.08 8.53 -13.26
CA VAL A 16 12.02 7.44 -13.61
C VAL A 16 11.36 6.07 -13.41
N VAL A 17 10.55 5.91 -12.39
CA VAL A 17 9.75 4.69 -12.17
C VAL A 17 8.72 4.52 -13.28
N ALA A 18 8.08 5.60 -13.74
CA ALA A 18 7.07 5.55 -14.80
C ALA A 18 7.63 5.23 -16.20
N ALA A 19 8.92 5.44 -16.46
CA ALA A 19 9.48 5.35 -17.82
C ALA A 19 9.76 3.91 -18.32
N ASN A 20 9.84 2.90 -17.42
CA ASN A 20 10.17 1.51 -17.79
C ASN A 20 9.21 0.48 -17.23
N ALA A 21 8.06 0.88 -16.81
CA ALA A 21 7.24 0.06 -15.97
C ALA A 21 5.78 0.19 -16.39
N GLN A 22 5.07 -0.91 -16.40
CA GLN A 22 3.67 -0.92 -16.81
C GLN A 22 2.78 -0.85 -15.57
N PRO A 23 1.79 0.07 -15.52
CA PRO A 23 0.77 0.04 -14.48
C PRO A 23 0.07 -1.32 -14.54
N ARG A 24 0.08 -2.08 -13.42
CA ARG A 24 -0.63 -3.35 -13.31
C ARG A 24 -2.10 -3.08 -12.97
N ALA A 25 -2.34 -2.36 -11.88
CA ALA A 25 -3.69 -2.12 -11.40
C ALA A 25 -3.83 -0.76 -10.69
N ILE A 26 -5.06 -0.23 -10.70
CA ILE A 26 -5.45 0.91 -9.88
C ILE A 26 -6.82 0.63 -9.25
N GLY A 27 -7.03 1.03 -8.01
CA GLY A 27 -8.29 0.77 -7.35
C GLY A 27 -8.46 1.43 -6.01
N VAL A 28 -9.36 0.87 -5.24
CA VAL A 28 -9.70 1.34 -3.90
C VAL A 28 -9.57 0.21 -2.89
N ASN A 29 -9.16 0.55 -1.68
CA ASN A 29 -9.08 -0.35 -0.55
C ASN A 29 -10.03 0.12 0.55
N LEU A 30 -10.72 -0.84 1.16
CA LEU A 30 -11.62 -0.67 2.30
C LEU A 30 -11.11 -1.52 3.46
N GLY A 31 -10.94 -0.91 4.61
CA GLY A 31 -10.50 -1.58 5.84
C GLY A 31 -10.62 -0.65 7.04
N SER A 32 -9.54 -0.44 7.75
CA SER A 32 -9.46 0.59 8.81
C SER A 32 -9.61 2.02 8.28
N GLY A 33 -9.55 2.18 6.96
CA GLY A 33 -9.72 3.42 6.22
C GLY A 33 -10.27 3.18 4.82
N LEU A 34 -10.53 4.28 4.11
CA LEU A 34 -10.75 4.29 2.67
C LEU A 34 -9.44 4.71 2.00
N GLY A 35 -8.95 3.91 1.08
CA GLY A 35 -7.69 4.16 0.39
C GLY A 35 -7.79 4.05 -1.11
N VAL A 36 -6.80 4.61 -1.78
CA VAL A 36 -6.51 4.40 -3.20
C VAL A 36 -5.27 3.53 -3.29
N SER A 37 -5.34 2.48 -4.10
CA SER A 37 -4.25 1.54 -4.36
C SER A 37 -3.77 1.68 -5.79
N TYR A 38 -2.47 1.68 -5.97
CA TYR A 38 -1.81 1.62 -7.28
C TYR A 38 -0.75 0.53 -7.27
N GLN A 39 -0.83 -0.37 -8.22
CA GLN A 39 0.13 -1.45 -8.39
C GLN A 39 0.91 -1.27 -9.69
N HIS A 40 2.21 -1.49 -9.56
CA HIS A 40 3.17 -1.34 -10.63
C HIS A 40 3.96 -2.63 -10.80
N GLY A 41 3.80 -3.30 -11.97
CA GLY A 41 4.45 -4.57 -12.25
C GLY A 41 5.91 -4.40 -12.68
N PHE A 42 6.78 -5.26 -12.15
CA PHE A 42 8.17 -5.44 -12.59
C PHE A 42 8.32 -6.87 -13.14
N GLY A 43 7.85 -7.08 -14.37
CA GLY A 43 7.72 -8.42 -14.93
C GLY A 43 6.51 -9.17 -14.37
N GLU A 44 6.55 -10.51 -14.42
CA GLU A 44 5.41 -11.37 -14.08
C GLU A 44 5.33 -11.70 -12.59
N SER A 45 6.43 -11.59 -11.86
CA SER A 45 6.54 -12.13 -10.49
C SER A 45 6.70 -11.08 -9.40
N ASN A 46 6.81 -9.81 -9.75
CA ASN A 46 7.08 -8.75 -8.77
C ASN A 46 6.26 -7.51 -9.07
N MET A 47 5.87 -6.80 -8.01
CA MET A 47 5.19 -5.52 -8.12
C MET A 47 5.58 -4.57 -6.99
N LEU A 48 5.39 -3.29 -7.24
CA LEU A 48 5.34 -2.25 -6.23
C LEU A 48 3.86 -1.97 -5.95
N ASP A 49 3.44 -2.11 -4.72
CA ASP A 49 2.10 -1.74 -4.26
C ASP A 49 2.19 -0.44 -3.46
N ILE A 50 1.39 0.55 -3.82
CA ILE A 50 1.33 1.87 -3.20
C ILE A 50 -0.10 2.13 -2.77
N ASP A 51 -0.30 2.28 -1.47
CA ASP A 51 -1.57 2.63 -0.87
C ASP A 51 -1.51 3.98 -0.19
N VAL A 52 -2.51 4.82 -0.43
CA VAL A 52 -2.75 6.05 0.32
C VAL A 52 -4.16 5.98 0.89
N HIS A 53 -4.28 6.14 2.19
CA HIS A 53 -5.56 5.97 2.87
C HIS A 53 -5.87 7.10 3.86
N VAL A 54 -7.16 7.32 4.05
CA VAL A 54 -7.73 8.18 5.10
C VAL A 54 -8.42 7.28 6.11
N PRO A 55 -8.12 7.37 7.41
CA PRO A 55 -8.80 6.56 8.41
C PRO A 55 -10.29 6.87 8.48
N VAL A 56 -11.13 5.86 8.73
CA VAL A 56 -12.59 6.05 8.89
C VAL A 56 -12.90 6.84 10.16
N PHE A 57 -12.12 6.60 11.21
CA PHE A 57 -12.27 7.31 12.49
C PHE A 57 -11.05 8.19 12.73
N GLY A 58 -11.28 9.50 12.74
CA GLY A 58 -10.22 10.47 12.94
C GLY A 58 -9.88 11.26 11.67
N TRP A 59 -8.90 12.13 11.79
CA TRP A 59 -8.41 12.97 10.69
C TRP A 59 -6.94 12.66 10.43
N GLY A 60 -6.61 12.36 9.19
CA GLY A 60 -5.23 12.08 8.84
C GLY A 60 -5.11 11.53 7.43
N VAL A 61 -3.88 11.32 7.03
CA VAL A 61 -3.50 10.63 5.79
C VAL A 61 -2.35 9.69 6.10
N GLY A 62 -2.50 8.44 5.71
CA GLY A 62 -1.45 7.44 5.78
C GLY A 62 -1.11 6.91 4.39
N GLY A 63 0.06 6.31 4.28
CA GLY A 63 0.50 5.63 3.08
C GLY A 63 1.37 4.43 3.42
N ILE A 64 1.27 3.42 2.57
CA ILE A 64 2.09 2.21 2.62
C ILE A 64 2.65 1.97 1.23
N VAL A 65 3.91 1.64 1.16
CA VAL A 65 4.59 1.25 -0.08
C VAL A 65 5.30 -0.07 0.19
N THR A 66 4.96 -1.12 -0.57
CA THR A 66 5.60 -2.43 -0.47
C THR A 66 6.15 -2.89 -1.81
N TYR A 67 7.23 -3.62 -1.76
CA TYR A 67 7.73 -4.43 -2.86
C TYR A 67 7.27 -5.86 -2.61
N ASP A 68 6.48 -6.38 -3.55
CA ASP A 68 5.77 -7.64 -3.41
C ASP A 68 6.25 -8.66 -4.43
N TRP A 69 6.35 -9.91 -3.98
CA TRP A 69 6.54 -11.09 -4.81
C TRP A 69 5.16 -11.72 -5.05
N ILE A 70 4.81 -11.92 -6.31
CA ILE A 70 3.58 -12.59 -6.72
C ILE A 70 3.88 -14.09 -6.82
N ASP A 71 3.04 -14.91 -6.22
CA ASP A 71 3.15 -16.37 -6.18
C ASP A 71 4.57 -16.88 -5.81
N PRO A 72 5.18 -16.36 -4.71
CA PRO A 72 6.60 -16.59 -4.40
C PRO A 72 6.97 -18.06 -4.20
N PHE A 73 5.99 -18.96 -4.03
CA PHE A 73 6.22 -20.40 -3.87
C PHE A 73 5.67 -21.23 -5.04
N GLY A 74 5.30 -20.58 -6.15
CA GLY A 74 4.78 -21.27 -7.33
C GLY A 74 3.44 -21.98 -7.11
N THR A 75 2.70 -21.61 -6.09
CA THR A 75 1.40 -22.17 -5.77
C THR A 75 0.29 -21.37 -6.44
N GLN A 76 -0.04 -21.72 -7.67
CA GLN A 76 -1.32 -21.30 -8.23
C GLN A 76 -2.45 -22.00 -7.45
N ILE A 77 -3.47 -21.24 -7.07
CA ILE A 77 -4.64 -21.79 -6.39
C ILE A 77 -5.62 -22.28 -7.48
N PRO A 78 -5.83 -23.58 -7.69
CA PRO A 78 -6.49 -24.09 -8.89
C PRO A 78 -8.03 -24.16 -8.73
N TRP A 79 -8.69 -23.10 -8.31
CA TRP A 79 -10.11 -23.17 -7.96
C TRP A 79 -11.06 -22.66 -9.02
N ASP A 80 -10.61 -22.09 -10.12
CA ASP A 80 -11.49 -21.62 -11.17
C ASP A 80 -10.90 -21.78 -12.57
N ASN A 81 -11.79 -21.98 -13.56
CA ASN A 81 -11.44 -22.11 -14.98
C ASN A 81 -11.62 -20.79 -15.75
N LYS A 82 -12.07 -19.72 -15.11
CA LYS A 82 -12.41 -18.47 -15.78
C LYS A 82 -11.60 -17.26 -15.32
N GLY A 83 -10.91 -17.35 -14.21
CA GLY A 83 -10.06 -16.32 -13.67
C GLY A 83 -8.84 -16.94 -13.01
N GLU A 84 -8.01 -16.12 -12.39
CA GLU A 84 -6.76 -16.56 -11.77
C GLU A 84 -6.69 -16.10 -10.33
N TRP A 85 -6.38 -17.06 -9.44
CA TRP A 85 -6.03 -16.75 -8.06
C TRP A 85 -4.53 -16.58 -7.95
N HIS A 86 -4.11 -15.55 -7.28
CA HIS A 86 -2.72 -15.37 -6.90
C HIS A 86 -2.64 -14.84 -5.47
N TRP A 87 -1.46 -14.93 -4.90
CA TRP A 87 -1.17 -14.36 -3.61
C TRP A 87 0.13 -13.56 -3.68
N ALA A 88 0.26 -12.62 -2.78
CA ALA A 88 1.40 -11.73 -2.71
C ALA A 88 2.02 -11.76 -1.32
N LEU A 89 3.33 -11.65 -1.28
CA LEU A 89 4.11 -11.45 -0.06
C LEU A 89 5.04 -10.26 -0.29
N GLY A 90 5.01 -9.29 0.61
CA GLY A 90 5.81 -8.08 0.43
C GLY A 90 6.37 -7.48 1.70
N VAL A 91 7.33 -6.60 1.50
CA VAL A 91 7.96 -5.79 2.55
C VAL A 91 8.13 -4.35 2.08
N GLY A 92 8.06 -3.42 3.00
CA GLY A 92 8.16 -2.01 2.65
C GLY A 92 8.13 -1.05 3.82
N ALA A 93 7.58 0.12 3.59
CA ALA A 93 7.50 1.19 4.56
C ALA A 93 6.08 1.75 4.67
N ALA A 94 5.75 2.25 5.84
CA ALA A 94 4.51 2.96 6.12
C ALA A 94 4.80 4.31 6.76
N GLY A 95 3.91 5.27 6.54
CA GLY A 95 4.01 6.57 7.19
C GLY A 95 2.71 7.34 7.10
N GLY A 96 2.54 8.32 7.97
CA GLY A 96 1.33 9.13 7.97
C GLY A 96 1.41 10.33 8.89
N ILE A 97 0.40 11.16 8.76
CA ILE A 97 0.14 12.30 9.65
C ILE A 97 -1.32 12.22 10.12
N TYR A 98 -1.54 12.44 11.40
CA TYR A 98 -2.85 12.35 12.04
C TYR A 98 -3.16 13.64 12.77
N GLY A 99 -4.35 14.20 12.56
CA GLY A 99 -4.72 15.51 13.08
C GLY A 99 -4.21 16.66 12.20
N PHE A 100 -5.11 17.57 11.78
CA PHE A 100 -4.69 18.69 10.90
C PHE A 100 -4.21 19.93 11.67
N SER A 101 -4.73 20.19 12.87
CA SER A 101 -4.35 21.38 13.64
C SER A 101 -3.06 21.18 14.42
N ASN A 102 -2.85 20.01 14.99
CA ASN A 102 -1.65 19.62 15.73
C ASN A 102 -1.28 18.19 15.32
N PRO A 103 -0.64 18.02 14.15
CA PRO A 103 -0.47 16.70 13.58
C PRO A 103 0.55 15.87 14.36
N ASP A 104 0.13 14.67 14.70
CA ASP A 104 1.02 13.58 15.06
C ASP A 104 1.54 12.93 13.78
N TRP A 105 2.71 12.33 13.83
CA TRP A 105 3.30 11.66 12.68
C TRP A 105 3.67 10.21 13.02
N TYR A 106 3.68 9.39 12.00
CA TYR A 106 4.07 8.00 12.07
C TYR A 106 5.00 7.64 10.92
N VAL A 107 6.04 6.87 11.22
CA VAL A 107 6.93 6.23 10.23
C VAL A 107 7.30 4.83 10.72
N GLY A 108 7.21 3.86 9.83
CA GLY A 108 7.48 2.47 10.17
C GLY A 108 7.82 1.59 8.98
N VAL A 109 8.11 0.34 9.29
CA VAL A 109 8.22 -0.73 8.31
C VAL A 109 6.87 -1.41 8.13
N ALA A 110 6.61 -1.91 6.93
CA ALA A 110 5.37 -2.60 6.59
C ALA A 110 5.68 -3.96 5.97
N GLY A 111 4.78 -4.92 6.23
CA GLY A 111 4.67 -6.15 5.48
C GLY A 111 3.42 -6.13 4.60
N HIS A 112 3.34 -7.04 3.65
CA HIS A 112 2.14 -7.31 2.88
C HIS A 112 1.96 -8.81 2.72
N VAL A 113 0.77 -9.29 2.98
CA VAL A 113 0.31 -10.64 2.64
C VAL A 113 -1.08 -10.48 2.05
N GLY A 114 -1.25 -10.87 0.81
CA GLY A 114 -2.52 -10.71 0.09
C GLY A 114 -2.90 -11.96 -0.68
N VAL A 115 -4.21 -12.15 -0.84
CA VAL A 115 -4.79 -13.11 -1.79
C VAL A 115 -5.72 -12.32 -2.70
N ALA A 116 -5.56 -12.50 -4.00
CA ALA A 116 -6.34 -11.80 -5.00
C ALA A 116 -6.91 -12.76 -6.05
N TYR A 117 -8.01 -12.36 -6.64
CA TYR A 117 -8.66 -13.03 -7.75
C TYR A 117 -8.80 -12.07 -8.92
N ASP A 118 -8.12 -12.37 -10.01
CA ASP A 118 -8.21 -11.68 -11.28
C ASP A 118 -9.34 -12.31 -12.10
N PHE A 119 -10.37 -11.52 -12.39
CA PHE A 119 -11.50 -11.96 -13.19
C PHE A 119 -11.12 -12.04 -14.68
N TRP A 120 -11.94 -12.71 -15.49
CA TRP A 120 -11.83 -12.75 -16.97
C TRP A 120 -12.11 -11.39 -17.65
N PHE A 121 -12.49 -10.39 -16.91
CA PHE A 121 -12.62 -8.98 -17.30
C PHE A 121 -11.71 -8.15 -16.37
N PRO A 122 -11.32 -6.95 -16.74
CA PRO A 122 -10.25 -6.19 -16.07
C PRO A 122 -10.62 -5.74 -14.65
N LEU A 123 -10.86 -6.68 -13.77
CA LEU A 123 -11.16 -6.48 -12.34
C LEU A 123 -10.36 -7.47 -11.49
N GLU A 124 -9.80 -6.98 -10.42
CA GLU A 124 -9.20 -7.75 -9.33
C GLU A 124 -9.97 -7.49 -8.04
N LEU A 125 -10.24 -8.55 -7.29
CA LEU A 125 -10.67 -8.48 -5.89
C LEU A 125 -9.58 -9.05 -5.01
N SER A 126 -9.24 -8.37 -3.93
CA SER A 126 -8.23 -8.84 -2.99
C SER A 126 -8.67 -8.74 -1.54
N VAL A 127 -8.06 -9.58 -0.73
CA VAL A 127 -8.02 -9.45 0.73
C VAL A 127 -6.56 -9.36 1.11
N ASP A 128 -6.18 -8.25 1.68
CA ASP A 128 -4.80 -7.90 1.99
C ASP A 128 -4.64 -7.71 3.49
N TRP A 129 -3.58 -8.23 4.06
CA TRP A 129 -3.11 -7.91 5.40
C TRP A 129 -1.79 -7.15 5.29
N ARG A 130 -1.76 -5.92 5.81
CA ARG A 130 -0.61 -5.03 5.76
C ARG A 130 -0.14 -4.65 7.16
N PRO A 131 0.49 -5.61 7.89
CA PRO A 131 1.04 -5.32 9.20
C PRO A 131 2.11 -4.24 9.10
N ASN A 132 2.04 -3.27 9.99
CA ASN A 132 3.07 -2.24 10.07
C ASN A 132 3.40 -1.94 11.53
N PHE A 133 4.63 -1.52 11.79
CA PHE A 133 5.11 -1.12 13.09
C PHE A 133 6.22 -0.08 12.94
N GLY A 134 6.29 0.83 13.89
CA GLY A 134 7.26 1.91 13.78
C GLY A 134 7.19 2.92 14.90
N VAL A 135 7.65 4.10 14.62
CA VAL A 135 7.76 5.21 15.55
C VAL A 135 6.63 6.21 15.30
N VAL A 136 5.98 6.62 16.36
CA VAL A 136 4.99 7.70 16.38
C VAL A 136 5.57 8.88 17.15
N GLY A 137 5.43 10.07 16.60
CA GLY A 137 5.75 11.33 17.29
C GLY A 137 4.47 12.11 17.56
N TRP A 138 4.24 12.40 18.83
CA TRP A 138 3.11 13.22 19.27
C TRP A 138 3.45 14.69 19.28
N ASN A 139 2.51 15.51 18.86
CA ASN A 139 2.63 16.95 18.94
C ASN A 139 2.66 17.42 20.41
N ALA A 140 3.29 18.57 20.66
CA ALA A 140 3.34 19.15 22.00
C ALA A 140 1.96 19.45 22.62
N ALA A 141 0.93 19.62 21.78
CA ALA A 141 -0.47 19.74 22.23
C ALA A 141 -1.05 18.41 22.79
N HIS A 142 -0.39 17.28 22.53
CA HIS A 142 -0.71 15.94 23.02
C HIS A 142 0.41 15.41 23.94
N ASP A 143 0.89 16.24 24.89
CA ASP A 143 1.99 15.95 25.81
C ASP A 143 3.40 15.88 25.19
N GLY A 144 3.51 15.92 23.87
CA GLY A 144 4.77 15.79 23.15
C GLY A 144 5.45 14.43 23.34
N GLY A 145 6.39 14.11 22.49
CA GLY A 145 7.20 12.92 22.68
C GLY A 145 7.25 12.00 21.48
N VAL A 146 7.94 10.89 21.68
CA VAL A 146 8.13 9.85 20.66
C VAL A 146 7.92 8.48 21.32
N GLY A 147 7.19 7.61 20.65
CA GLY A 147 6.95 6.25 21.13
C GLY A 147 6.96 5.24 20.00
N PHE A 148 6.79 3.97 20.39
CA PHE A 148 6.74 2.87 19.45
C PHE A 148 5.28 2.41 19.29
N ASN A 149 4.83 2.25 18.04
CA ASN A 149 3.47 1.83 17.70
C ASN A 149 3.49 0.45 17.04
N LEU A 150 2.71 -0.47 17.61
CA LEU A 150 2.48 -1.83 17.10
C LEU A 150 1.03 -2.04 16.62
N ASN A 151 0.18 -1.02 16.72
CA ASN A 151 -1.26 -1.16 16.44
C ASN A 151 -1.52 -1.55 14.97
N GLY A 152 -0.67 -1.13 14.04
CA GLY A 152 -0.78 -1.53 12.64
C GLY A 152 -0.62 -3.03 12.38
N LEU A 153 -0.21 -3.83 13.36
CA LEU A 153 -0.23 -5.30 13.23
C LEU A 153 -1.65 -5.87 13.23
N TYR A 154 -2.59 -5.20 13.87
CA TYR A 154 -3.97 -5.67 14.05
C TYR A 154 -4.96 -5.03 13.08
N ASP A 155 -4.73 -3.78 12.69
CA ASP A 155 -5.68 -2.98 11.90
C ASP A 155 -5.40 -3.01 10.38
N GLY A 156 -4.43 -3.79 9.94
CA GLY A 156 -3.93 -3.79 8.57
C GLY A 156 -4.74 -4.62 7.55
N VAL A 157 -5.92 -5.14 7.90
CA VAL A 157 -6.71 -5.95 6.95
C VAL A 157 -7.57 -5.05 6.07
N THR A 158 -7.47 -5.24 4.75
CA THR A 158 -8.22 -4.48 3.74
C THR A 158 -8.81 -5.39 2.68
N ILE A 159 -9.93 -4.94 2.10
CA ILE A 159 -10.52 -5.52 0.89
C ILE A 159 -10.24 -4.55 -0.25
N GLY A 160 -9.59 -5.03 -1.30
CA GLY A 160 -9.25 -4.25 -2.49
C GLY A 160 -10.18 -4.56 -3.66
N VAL A 161 -10.50 -3.52 -4.42
CA VAL A 161 -11.16 -3.63 -5.72
C VAL A 161 -10.34 -2.80 -6.69
N ARG A 162 -9.76 -3.45 -7.71
CA ARG A 162 -8.82 -2.82 -8.64
C ARG A 162 -9.19 -3.10 -10.09
N TYR A 163 -8.93 -2.11 -10.93
CA TYR A 163 -8.97 -2.25 -12.37
C TYR A 163 -7.59 -2.68 -12.88
N LEU A 164 -7.54 -3.75 -13.68
CA LEU A 164 -6.32 -4.30 -14.29
C LEU A 164 -6.09 -3.66 -15.66
N PHE A 165 -4.89 -3.13 -15.90
CA PHE A 165 -4.59 -2.44 -17.17
C PHE A 165 -4.18 -3.39 -18.30
N ASN A 166 -3.55 -4.51 -17.99
CA ASN A 166 -3.02 -5.46 -18.98
C ASN A 166 -3.49 -6.88 -18.63
N GLN A 167 -4.65 -7.27 -19.16
CA GLN A 167 -5.03 -8.67 -19.28
C GLN A 167 -4.76 -9.08 -20.74
N ASN A 168 -3.62 -9.70 -21.00
CA ASN A 168 -3.35 -10.38 -22.26
C ASN A 168 -3.32 -11.88 -22.02
#